data_e5221caa3d550f0a4514a77f4960d391
#
_entry.id   e5221caa3d550f0a4514a77f4960d391
#
_cell.length_a   1.000
_cell.length_b   1.000
_cell.length_c   1.000
_cell.angle_alpha   90.00
_cell.angle_beta   90.00
_cell.angle_gamma   90.00
#
_symmetry.space_group_name_H-M   'P 1'
#
loop_
_entity.id
_entity.type
_entity.pdbx_description
1 polymer ?
#
loop_
_entity_poly.entity_id
_entity_poly.type
_entity_poly.pdbx_seq_one_letter_code
_entity_poly.pdbx_strand_id
1 'polypeptide(L)'
;SIFKRGLSFINVPTTLLSQVDAAVGGKTGINSRFGKNLIGSFSQPKLVLSDISFCESLSKKEIICGYAEILKHALINDKKFFKWLKTNSKYIFALNKEKLIYAIKKSCQIKLIFVNKDVNENNLRMSLNFGHTFAHAMEVKNNYSKNLTHGEAVLAGMILATKLSIVRKVCNRKILNEIKEIYNKNNLNYLVTKYKNNKKIKDLIPFLKNDKKNNDDKINFILLK
;
A
#
# COMPACT_ATOMS: atom_id res chain seq x y z
N SER A 1 -16.01 12.21 11.06
CA SER A 1 -17.05 11.34 10.50
C SER A 1 -18.09 10.87 11.53
N ILE A 2 -17.67 10.61 12.78
CA ILE A 2 -18.61 10.14 13.85
C ILE A 2 -19.18 11.26 14.70
N PHE A 3 -18.54 12.45 14.75
CA PHE A 3 -18.99 13.59 15.54
C PHE A 3 -20.35 14.10 15.04
N LYS A 4 -21.28 14.41 15.95
CA LYS A 4 -22.66 14.84 15.64
C LYS A 4 -23.37 13.97 14.58
N ARG A 5 -23.19 12.63 14.66
CA ARG A 5 -23.72 11.65 13.70
C ARG A 5 -23.16 11.77 12.29
N GLY A 6 -22.03 12.44 12.11
CA GLY A 6 -21.36 12.68 10.84
C GLY A 6 -21.55 14.09 10.31
N LEU A 7 -20.45 14.81 10.17
CA LEU A 7 -20.42 16.11 9.51
C LEU A 7 -19.85 15.95 8.11
N SER A 8 -20.31 16.78 7.19
CA SER A 8 -19.66 16.93 5.88
C SER A 8 -18.25 17.50 6.06
N PHE A 9 -17.28 16.95 5.33
CA PHE A 9 -15.90 17.38 5.43
C PHE A 9 -15.19 17.37 4.07
N ILE A 10 -14.11 18.14 4.00
CA ILE A 10 -13.18 18.19 2.87
C ILE A 10 -11.86 17.61 3.36
N ASN A 11 -11.27 16.70 2.58
CA ASN A 11 -9.93 16.18 2.84
C ASN A 11 -8.90 17.01 2.10
N VAL A 12 -7.86 17.47 2.84
CA VAL A 12 -6.66 18.07 2.27
C VAL A 12 -5.47 17.17 2.66
N PRO A 13 -5.17 16.14 1.85
CA PRO A 13 -4.09 15.21 2.16
C PRO A 13 -2.72 15.88 2.01
N THR A 14 -1.91 15.83 3.07
CA THR A 14 -0.60 16.49 3.15
C THR A 14 0.59 15.53 2.96
N THR A 15 0.36 14.24 2.84
CA THR A 15 1.42 13.26 2.54
C THR A 15 1.13 12.57 1.21
N LEU A 16 2.18 12.10 0.52
CA LEU A 16 2.00 11.34 -0.71
C LEU A 16 1.11 10.10 -0.49
N LEU A 17 1.29 9.39 0.63
CA LEU A 17 0.44 8.25 1.02
C LEU A 17 -1.03 8.63 1.11
N SER A 18 -1.34 9.75 1.77
CA SER A 18 -2.73 10.19 1.90
C SER A 18 -3.33 10.64 0.57
N GLN A 19 -2.53 11.30 -0.29
CA GLN A 19 -2.98 11.73 -1.62
C GLN A 19 -3.36 10.58 -2.52
N VAL A 20 -2.59 9.48 -2.51
CA VAL A 20 -2.81 8.34 -3.41
C VAL A 20 -3.69 7.25 -2.83
N ASP A 21 -3.85 7.22 -1.49
CA ASP A 21 -4.56 6.14 -0.81
C ASP A 21 -5.52 6.63 0.28
N ALA A 22 -5.03 7.09 1.44
CA ALA A 22 -5.85 7.22 2.64
C ALA A 22 -7.02 8.20 2.51
N ALA A 23 -6.89 9.30 1.75
CA ALA A 23 -7.95 10.28 1.55
C ALA A 23 -9.06 9.82 0.62
N VAL A 24 -8.86 8.74 -0.15
CA VAL A 24 -9.80 8.22 -1.14
C VAL A 24 -10.45 6.94 -0.64
N GLY A 25 -11.78 6.87 -0.67
CA GLY A 25 -12.53 5.64 -0.39
C GLY A 25 -13.22 5.58 0.97
N GLY A 26 -13.30 6.72 1.69
CA GLY A 26 -14.18 6.95 2.82
C GLY A 26 -13.90 6.15 4.09
N LYS A 27 -12.81 5.42 4.17
CA LYS A 27 -12.40 4.77 5.42
C LYS A 27 -11.86 5.82 6.39
N THR A 28 -12.62 6.11 7.43
CA THR A 28 -12.17 6.97 8.51
C THR A 28 -11.95 6.13 9.75
N GLY A 29 -10.77 6.21 10.33
CA GLY A 29 -10.47 5.42 11.50
C GLY A 29 -9.38 6.05 12.34
N ILE A 30 -9.51 5.93 13.64
CA ILE A 30 -8.49 6.32 14.61
C ILE A 30 -8.02 5.10 15.39
N ASN A 31 -6.77 5.16 15.81
CA ASN A 31 -6.16 4.14 16.65
C ASN A 31 -6.65 4.32 18.08
N SER A 32 -6.81 3.22 18.79
CA SER A 32 -7.06 3.19 20.23
C SER A 32 -5.96 2.40 20.93
N ARG A 33 -5.98 2.40 22.27
CA ARG A 33 -5.08 1.56 23.09
C ARG A 33 -5.26 0.05 22.81
N PHE A 34 -6.38 -0.34 22.23
CA PHE A 34 -6.71 -1.74 21.95
C PHE A 34 -6.34 -2.17 20.52
N GLY A 35 -5.91 -1.24 19.65
CA GLY A 35 -5.47 -1.55 18.28
C GLY A 35 -5.71 -0.44 17.28
N LYS A 36 -5.20 -0.68 16.06
CA LYS A 36 -5.32 0.25 14.92
C LYS A 36 -6.74 0.24 14.34
N ASN A 37 -7.23 1.42 13.93
CA ASN A 37 -8.45 1.63 13.15
C ASN A 37 -9.72 0.98 13.74
N LEU A 38 -9.83 0.93 15.10
CA LEU A 38 -10.96 0.29 15.76
C LEU A 38 -12.18 1.22 15.88
N ILE A 39 -11.98 2.53 15.83
CA ILE A 39 -13.03 3.53 15.95
C ILE A 39 -13.09 4.31 14.64
N GLY A 40 -14.21 4.26 13.93
CA GLY A 40 -14.38 4.97 12.67
C GLY A 40 -15.64 4.56 11.94
N SER A 41 -15.80 5.09 10.74
CA SER A 41 -16.95 4.80 9.88
C SER A 41 -16.55 4.85 8.41
N PHE A 42 -17.40 4.33 7.53
CA PHE A 42 -17.31 4.61 6.11
C PHE A 42 -18.03 5.94 5.84
N SER A 43 -17.28 7.01 5.63
CA SER A 43 -17.80 8.35 5.38
C SER A 43 -17.04 9.02 4.25
N GLN A 44 -17.70 9.28 3.14
CA GLN A 44 -17.07 9.90 1.97
C GLN A 44 -16.90 11.41 2.20
N PRO A 45 -15.73 11.97 1.90
CA PRO A 45 -15.54 13.42 1.90
C PRO A 45 -16.34 14.06 0.76
N LYS A 46 -16.78 15.31 0.93
CA LYS A 46 -17.41 16.09 -0.15
C LYS A 46 -16.44 16.46 -1.25
N LEU A 47 -15.16 16.63 -0.89
CA LEU A 47 -14.06 16.95 -1.80
C LEU A 47 -12.76 16.39 -1.23
N VAL A 48 -11.87 15.96 -2.11
CA VAL A 48 -10.46 15.68 -1.80
C VAL A 48 -9.61 16.66 -2.61
N LEU A 49 -8.90 17.57 -1.93
CA LEU A 49 -8.05 18.57 -2.55
C LEU A 49 -6.58 18.18 -2.34
N SER A 50 -5.96 17.61 -3.37
CA SER A 50 -4.55 17.20 -3.34
C SER A 50 -3.66 18.31 -3.91
N ASP A 51 -2.83 18.92 -3.06
CA ASP A 51 -1.79 19.84 -3.47
C ASP A 51 -0.44 19.12 -3.36
N ILE A 52 0.28 19.04 -4.48
CA ILE A 52 1.58 18.37 -4.55
C ILE A 52 2.70 19.15 -3.84
N SER A 53 2.52 20.46 -3.58
CA SER A 53 3.51 21.27 -2.85
C SER A 53 3.78 20.72 -1.45
N PHE A 54 2.80 20.09 -0.81
CA PHE A 54 3.01 19.40 0.47
C PHE A 54 4.06 18.28 0.40
N CYS A 55 4.26 17.69 -0.78
CA CYS A 55 5.26 16.63 -0.93
C CYS A 55 6.70 17.15 -0.83
N GLU A 56 6.94 18.45 -1.03
CA GLU A 56 8.28 19.06 -1.01
C GLU A 56 8.91 19.02 0.41
N SER A 57 8.07 19.04 1.46
CA SER A 57 8.52 18.98 2.86
C SER A 57 8.63 17.56 3.43
N LEU A 58 8.23 16.53 2.66
CA LEU A 58 8.21 15.16 3.14
C LEU A 58 9.61 14.54 3.21
N SER A 59 9.83 13.76 4.24
CA SER A 59 11.02 12.92 4.33
C SER A 59 11.02 11.84 3.25
N LYS A 60 12.21 11.35 2.89
CA LYS A 60 12.35 10.23 1.95
C LYS A 60 11.52 9.01 2.35
N LYS A 61 11.40 8.73 3.65
CA LYS A 61 10.59 7.60 4.16
C LYS A 61 9.10 7.81 3.87
N GLU A 62 8.59 9.02 3.98
CA GLU A 62 7.20 9.34 3.67
C GLU A 62 6.92 9.26 2.17
N ILE A 63 7.85 9.69 1.33
CA ILE A 63 7.75 9.49 -0.12
C ILE A 63 7.73 8.00 -0.46
N ILE A 64 8.57 7.18 0.18
CA ILE A 64 8.55 5.71 0.02
C ILE A 64 7.17 5.15 0.40
N CYS A 65 6.55 5.65 1.47
CA CYS A 65 5.22 5.18 1.90
C CYS A 65 4.15 5.43 0.82
N GLY A 66 4.10 6.62 0.23
CA GLY A 66 3.17 6.91 -0.87
C GLY A 66 3.51 6.14 -2.14
N TYR A 67 4.81 6.03 -2.47
CA TYR A 67 5.26 5.28 -3.64
C TYR A 67 4.90 3.80 -3.57
N ALA A 68 4.91 3.19 -2.38
CA ALA A 68 4.49 1.80 -2.19
C ALA A 68 3.06 1.58 -2.66
N GLU A 69 2.15 2.49 -2.35
CA GLU A 69 0.75 2.41 -2.79
C GLU A 69 0.60 2.66 -4.29
N ILE A 70 1.35 3.61 -4.86
CA ILE A 70 1.39 3.85 -6.31
C ILE A 70 1.79 2.58 -7.05
N LEU A 71 2.87 1.93 -6.62
CA LEU A 71 3.36 0.70 -7.22
C LEU A 71 2.37 -0.46 -7.05
N LYS A 72 1.76 -0.59 -5.87
CA LYS A 72 0.70 -1.57 -5.61
C LYS A 72 -0.46 -1.40 -6.57
N HIS A 73 -0.98 -0.18 -6.73
CA HIS A 73 -2.10 0.11 -7.63
C HIS A 73 -1.78 -0.27 -9.07
N ALA A 74 -0.57 0.05 -9.53
CA ALA A 74 -0.11 -0.33 -10.87
C ALA A 74 -0.05 -1.86 -11.05
N LEU A 75 0.52 -2.58 -10.07
CA LEU A 75 0.67 -4.04 -10.12
C LEU A 75 -0.66 -4.78 -10.17
N ILE A 76 -1.66 -4.34 -9.41
CA ILE A 76 -2.95 -5.06 -9.31
C ILE A 76 -3.90 -4.76 -10.46
N ASN A 77 -3.79 -3.63 -11.16
CA ASN A 77 -4.83 -3.21 -12.09
C ASN A 77 -4.35 -2.61 -13.42
N ASP A 78 -3.15 -2.07 -13.54
CA ASP A 78 -2.75 -1.32 -14.75
C ASP A 78 -1.34 -1.66 -15.22
N LYS A 79 -1.24 -2.64 -16.15
CA LYS A 79 0.04 -3.06 -16.76
C LYS A 79 0.75 -1.91 -17.51
N LYS A 80 0.00 -0.95 -18.10
CA LYS A 80 0.59 0.20 -18.80
C LYS A 80 1.21 1.17 -17.79
N PHE A 81 0.52 1.41 -16.67
CA PHE A 81 1.03 2.24 -15.60
C PHE A 81 2.24 1.58 -14.91
N PHE A 82 2.23 0.27 -14.72
CA PHE A 82 3.39 -0.47 -14.20
C PHE A 82 4.62 -0.32 -15.12
N LYS A 83 4.45 -0.47 -16.43
CA LYS A 83 5.53 -0.23 -17.42
C LYS A 83 6.03 1.22 -17.34
N TRP A 84 5.14 2.18 -17.21
CA TRP A 84 5.49 3.58 -17.06
C TRP A 84 6.32 3.84 -15.79
N LEU A 85 5.97 3.20 -14.68
CA LEU A 85 6.73 3.29 -13.42
C LEU A 85 8.15 2.73 -13.54
N LYS A 86 8.37 1.67 -14.34
CA LYS A 86 9.74 1.13 -14.59
C LYS A 86 10.69 2.19 -15.13
N THR A 87 10.19 3.13 -15.91
CA THR A 87 10.99 4.20 -16.53
C THR A 87 11.00 5.46 -15.66
N ASN A 88 9.87 5.79 -15.03
CA ASN A 88 9.66 7.11 -14.43
C ASN A 88 9.75 7.16 -12.90
N SER A 89 9.90 6.01 -12.21
CA SER A 89 9.93 5.97 -10.74
C SER A 89 10.95 6.92 -10.11
N LYS A 90 12.16 7.03 -10.68
CA LYS A 90 13.20 7.93 -10.19
C LYS A 90 12.75 9.41 -10.14
N TYR A 91 11.91 9.82 -11.09
CA TYR A 91 11.41 11.20 -11.15
C TYR A 91 10.34 11.45 -10.07
N ILE A 92 9.60 10.42 -9.65
CA ILE A 92 8.67 10.52 -8.51
C ILE A 92 9.46 10.76 -7.23
N PHE A 93 10.56 10.00 -7.01
CA PHE A 93 11.44 10.20 -5.85
C PHE A 93 12.18 11.54 -5.87
N ALA A 94 12.43 12.10 -7.06
CA ALA A 94 12.98 13.43 -7.26
C ALA A 94 11.92 14.55 -7.20
N LEU A 95 10.66 14.22 -6.88
CA LEU A 95 9.52 15.14 -6.79
C LEU A 95 9.29 15.96 -8.08
N ASN A 96 9.59 15.37 -9.26
CA ASN A 96 9.28 16.02 -10.53
C ASN A 96 7.77 16.23 -10.65
N LYS A 97 7.34 17.47 -10.73
CA LYS A 97 5.93 17.89 -10.64
C LYS A 97 5.04 17.15 -11.65
N GLU A 98 5.42 17.13 -12.91
CA GLU A 98 4.63 16.48 -13.97
C GLU A 98 4.45 14.99 -13.72
N LYS A 99 5.54 14.28 -13.40
CA LYS A 99 5.51 12.83 -13.18
C LYS A 99 4.80 12.47 -11.88
N LEU A 100 4.92 13.30 -10.85
CA LEU A 100 4.24 13.12 -9.58
C LEU A 100 2.72 13.30 -9.74
N ILE A 101 2.26 14.38 -10.39
CA ILE A 101 0.84 14.61 -10.69
C ILE A 101 0.26 13.43 -11.47
N TYR A 102 0.96 12.97 -12.52
CA TYR A 102 0.51 11.83 -13.32
C TYR A 102 0.36 10.57 -12.46
N ALA A 103 1.35 10.28 -11.61
CA ALA A 103 1.33 9.10 -10.75
C ALA A 103 0.20 9.16 -9.70
N ILE A 104 -0.02 10.30 -9.07
CA ILE A 104 -1.11 10.53 -8.11
C ILE A 104 -2.46 10.33 -8.81
N LYS A 105 -2.69 11.01 -9.94
CA LYS A 105 -3.93 10.92 -10.71
C LYS A 105 -4.25 9.47 -11.10
N LYS A 106 -3.27 8.75 -11.65
CA LYS A 106 -3.42 7.34 -12.04
C LYS A 106 -3.73 6.44 -10.84
N SER A 107 -3.01 6.65 -9.73
CA SER A 107 -3.21 5.88 -8.51
C SER A 107 -4.63 6.08 -7.95
N CYS A 108 -5.10 7.33 -7.86
CA CYS A 108 -6.47 7.64 -7.43
C CYS A 108 -7.52 7.03 -8.37
N GLN A 109 -7.33 7.12 -9.70
CA GLN A 109 -8.25 6.51 -10.67
C GLN A 109 -8.37 5.00 -10.46
N ILE A 110 -7.25 4.30 -10.26
CA ILE A 110 -7.24 2.87 -10.00
C ILE A 110 -7.96 2.57 -8.69
N LYS A 111 -7.65 3.29 -7.61
CA LYS A 111 -8.31 3.08 -6.32
C LYS A 111 -9.82 3.28 -6.41
N LEU A 112 -10.27 4.33 -7.10
CA LEU A 112 -11.70 4.60 -7.31
C LEU A 112 -12.44 3.48 -8.04
N ILE A 113 -11.79 2.76 -8.97
CA ILE A 113 -12.39 1.59 -9.62
C ILE A 113 -12.79 0.54 -8.58
N PHE A 114 -11.92 0.27 -7.61
CA PHE A 114 -12.19 -0.71 -6.56
C PHE A 114 -13.20 -0.20 -5.53
N VAL A 115 -13.07 1.06 -5.12
CA VAL A 115 -13.96 1.69 -4.13
C VAL A 115 -15.40 1.76 -4.65
N ASN A 116 -15.60 2.18 -5.91
CA ASN A 116 -16.94 2.32 -6.49
C ASN A 116 -17.64 0.97 -6.68
N LYS A 117 -16.88 -0.10 -6.90
CA LYS A 117 -17.43 -1.45 -7.06
C LYS A 117 -17.65 -2.19 -5.74
N ASP A 118 -16.97 -1.77 -4.68
CA ASP A 118 -17.00 -2.46 -3.38
C ASP A 118 -16.67 -1.47 -2.26
N VAL A 119 -17.65 -0.66 -1.87
CA VAL A 119 -17.49 0.41 -0.88
C VAL A 119 -17.04 -0.15 0.47
N ASN A 120 -17.60 -1.30 0.89
CA ASN A 120 -17.40 -1.89 2.22
C ASN A 120 -16.23 -2.87 2.30
N GLU A 121 -15.49 -3.09 1.18
CA GLU A 121 -14.33 -4.00 1.13
C GLU A 121 -14.66 -5.47 1.50
N ASN A 122 -15.75 -5.96 0.99
CA ASN A 122 -16.14 -7.35 1.21
C ASN A 122 -15.59 -8.32 0.13
N ASN A 123 -15.21 -7.82 -1.04
CA ASN A 123 -14.81 -8.61 -2.21
C ASN A 123 -13.66 -7.98 -3.01
N LEU A 124 -13.98 -7.30 -4.12
CA LEU A 124 -13.01 -6.81 -5.09
C LEU A 124 -12.01 -5.83 -4.48
N ARG A 125 -12.45 -4.93 -3.59
CA ARG A 125 -11.61 -3.94 -2.93
C ARG A 125 -10.54 -4.59 -2.04
N MET A 126 -10.72 -5.83 -1.61
CA MET A 126 -9.69 -6.59 -0.89
C MET A 126 -8.40 -6.74 -1.71
N SER A 127 -8.47 -6.67 -3.06
CA SER A 127 -7.28 -6.67 -3.92
C SER A 127 -6.30 -5.54 -3.60
N LEU A 128 -6.78 -4.41 -3.05
CA LEU A 128 -5.94 -3.32 -2.56
C LEU A 128 -5.03 -3.72 -1.39
N ASN A 129 -5.26 -4.88 -0.79
CA ASN A 129 -4.40 -5.44 0.26
C ASN A 129 -3.25 -6.31 -0.28
N PHE A 130 -2.94 -6.26 -1.58
CA PHE A 130 -1.76 -6.94 -2.12
C PHE A 130 -0.49 -6.54 -1.37
N GLY A 131 0.23 -7.53 -0.84
CA GLY A 131 1.40 -7.32 0.02
C GLY A 131 1.10 -7.01 1.49
N HIS A 132 -0.10 -6.55 1.83
CA HIS A 132 -0.44 -6.07 3.18
C HIS A 132 -0.47 -7.16 4.24
N THR A 133 -0.87 -8.40 3.91
CA THR A 133 -0.84 -9.51 4.87
C THR A 133 0.57 -9.71 5.44
N PHE A 134 1.59 -9.70 4.59
CA PHE A 134 2.99 -9.75 5.04
C PHE A 134 3.43 -8.45 5.72
N ALA A 135 3.01 -7.30 5.20
CA ALA A 135 3.37 -6.00 5.75
C ALA A 135 2.88 -5.84 7.20
N HIS A 136 1.61 -6.15 7.47
CA HIS A 136 1.04 -6.10 8.83
C HIS A 136 1.79 -7.02 9.79
N ALA A 137 2.12 -8.25 9.38
CA ALA A 137 2.91 -9.16 10.21
C ALA A 137 4.31 -8.58 10.52
N MET A 138 4.95 -7.90 9.55
CA MET A 138 6.22 -7.21 9.77
C MET A 138 6.09 -6.01 10.70
N GLU A 139 5.04 -5.20 10.55
CA GLU A 139 4.77 -4.05 11.43
C GLU A 139 4.55 -4.49 12.88
N VAL A 140 3.71 -5.52 13.10
CA VAL A 140 3.46 -6.08 14.44
C VAL A 140 4.76 -6.63 15.03
N LYS A 141 5.51 -7.45 14.29
CA LYS A 141 6.80 -8.00 14.72
C LYS A 141 7.80 -6.91 15.14
N ASN A 142 7.75 -5.74 14.49
CA ASN A 142 8.62 -4.60 14.80
C ASN A 142 7.96 -3.62 15.80
N ASN A 143 6.89 -4.01 16.49
CA ASN A 143 6.16 -3.18 17.46
C ASN A 143 5.78 -1.80 16.89
N TYR A 144 5.43 -1.74 15.59
CA TYR A 144 5.11 -0.50 14.86
C TYR A 144 6.19 0.59 15.00
N SER A 145 7.44 0.19 15.18
CA SER A 145 8.56 1.11 15.37
C SER A 145 8.88 1.89 14.10
N LYS A 146 9.48 3.06 14.24
CA LYS A 146 9.95 3.91 13.13
C LYS A 146 11.09 3.28 12.29
N ASN A 147 11.64 2.11 12.73
CA ASN A 147 12.69 1.39 12.01
C ASN A 147 12.20 0.65 10.77
N LEU A 148 10.87 0.45 10.66
CA LEU A 148 10.21 -0.10 9.48
C LEU A 148 8.92 0.68 9.26
N THR A 149 8.91 1.57 8.28
CA THR A 149 7.71 2.34 7.94
C THR A 149 6.69 1.45 7.24
N HIS A 150 5.43 1.90 7.24
CA HIS A 150 4.34 1.19 6.55
C HIS A 150 4.69 0.89 5.08
N GLY A 151 5.12 1.88 4.33
CA GLY A 151 5.46 1.67 2.92
C GLY A 151 6.64 0.73 2.69
N GLU A 152 7.66 0.75 3.55
CA GLU A 152 8.74 -0.23 3.50
C GLU A 152 8.25 -1.65 3.76
N ALA A 153 7.33 -1.80 4.73
CA ALA A 153 6.69 -3.09 5.00
C ALA A 153 5.84 -3.56 3.80
N VAL A 154 5.06 -2.67 3.18
CA VAL A 154 4.24 -2.99 2.00
C VAL A 154 5.12 -3.37 0.81
N LEU A 155 6.20 -2.64 0.53
CA LEU A 155 7.15 -2.98 -0.55
C LEU A 155 7.78 -4.37 -0.31
N ALA A 156 8.26 -4.65 0.90
CA ALA A 156 8.79 -5.97 1.24
C ALA A 156 7.70 -7.06 1.15
N GLY A 157 6.48 -6.75 1.59
CA GLY A 157 5.32 -7.62 1.51
C GLY A 157 4.91 -7.96 0.07
N MET A 158 4.98 -7.00 -0.85
CA MET A 158 4.73 -7.24 -2.28
C MET A 158 5.73 -8.22 -2.89
N ILE A 159 7.01 -8.17 -2.49
CA ILE A 159 8.01 -9.17 -2.92
C ILE A 159 7.61 -10.58 -2.44
N LEU A 160 7.19 -10.72 -1.17
CA LEU A 160 6.80 -12.01 -0.61
C LEU A 160 5.49 -12.52 -1.24
N ALA A 161 4.51 -11.64 -1.41
CA ALA A 161 3.23 -12.00 -2.07
C ALA A 161 3.45 -12.40 -3.53
N THR A 162 4.33 -11.72 -4.27
CA THR A 162 4.69 -12.10 -5.65
C THR A 162 5.40 -13.46 -5.68
N LYS A 163 6.33 -13.73 -4.75
CA LYS A 163 6.97 -15.04 -4.65
C LYS A 163 5.94 -16.13 -4.37
N LEU A 164 4.99 -15.89 -3.46
CA LEU A 164 3.91 -16.83 -3.17
C LEU A 164 3.03 -17.05 -4.41
N SER A 165 2.70 -16.01 -5.17
CA SER A 165 1.96 -16.10 -6.44
C SER A 165 2.68 -16.97 -7.47
N ILE A 166 4.01 -16.90 -7.54
CA ILE A 166 4.82 -17.75 -8.43
C ILE A 166 4.80 -19.22 -7.96
N VAL A 167 4.98 -19.45 -6.65
CA VAL A 167 4.92 -20.81 -6.08
C VAL A 167 3.55 -21.45 -6.32
N ARG A 168 2.48 -20.66 -6.22
CA ARG A 168 1.09 -21.07 -6.54
C ARG A 168 0.79 -21.14 -8.04
N LYS A 169 1.78 -20.88 -8.90
CA LYS A 169 1.68 -20.93 -10.38
C LYS A 169 0.61 -19.99 -10.98
N VAL A 170 0.25 -18.91 -10.28
CA VAL A 170 -0.70 -17.89 -10.77
C VAL A 170 -0.04 -16.66 -11.34
N CYS A 171 1.29 -16.54 -11.21
CA CYS A 171 2.07 -15.40 -11.68
C CYS A 171 3.39 -15.85 -12.31
N ASN A 172 3.86 -15.13 -13.35
CA ASN A 172 5.13 -15.40 -14.00
C ASN A 172 6.30 -14.79 -13.20
N ARG A 173 7.43 -15.51 -13.16
CA ARG A 173 8.68 -15.06 -12.50
C ARG A 173 9.22 -13.73 -13.07
N LYS A 174 8.90 -13.40 -14.30
CA LYS A 174 9.30 -12.16 -14.97
C LYS A 174 8.86 -10.93 -14.17
N ILE A 175 7.63 -10.93 -13.61
CA ILE A 175 7.10 -9.80 -12.84
C ILE A 175 7.94 -9.53 -11.58
N LEU A 176 8.41 -10.58 -10.90
CA LEU A 176 9.28 -10.43 -9.73
C LEU A 176 10.61 -9.76 -10.09
N ASN A 177 11.18 -10.10 -11.25
CA ASN A 177 12.41 -9.48 -11.72
C ASN A 177 12.18 -8.00 -12.05
N GLU A 178 11.07 -7.67 -12.70
CA GLU A 178 10.70 -6.29 -13.02
C GLU A 178 10.47 -5.43 -11.77
N ILE A 179 9.83 -5.98 -10.72
CA ILE A 179 9.70 -5.30 -9.43
C ILE A 179 11.07 -5.05 -8.80
N LYS A 180 11.97 -6.04 -8.81
CA LYS A 180 13.34 -5.90 -8.29
C LYS A 180 14.15 -4.85 -9.07
N GLU A 181 13.99 -4.75 -10.40
CA GLU A 181 14.61 -3.71 -11.21
C GLU A 181 14.18 -2.30 -10.75
N ILE A 182 12.86 -2.11 -10.49
CA ILE A 182 12.36 -0.84 -9.95
C ILE A 182 12.99 -0.55 -8.60
N TYR A 183 13.07 -1.55 -7.70
CA TYR A 183 13.67 -1.37 -6.38
C TYR A 183 15.15 -1.01 -6.47
N ASN A 184 15.89 -1.67 -7.35
CA ASN A 184 17.30 -1.38 -7.58
C ASN A 184 17.51 0.08 -8.04
N LYS A 185 16.76 0.52 -9.04
CA LYS A 185 16.82 1.88 -9.58
C LYS A 185 16.55 2.98 -8.55
N ASN A 186 15.82 2.67 -7.48
CA ASN A 186 15.39 3.63 -6.46
C ASN A 186 16.05 3.39 -5.09
N ASN A 187 17.12 2.60 -5.02
CA ASN A 187 17.87 2.27 -3.80
C ASN A 187 16.99 1.59 -2.72
N LEU A 188 16.03 0.74 -3.13
CA LEU A 188 15.13 0.00 -2.25
C LEU A 188 15.52 -1.48 -2.10
N ASN A 189 16.69 -1.90 -2.60
CA ASN A 189 17.14 -3.30 -2.57
C ASN A 189 17.28 -3.88 -1.16
N TYR A 190 17.54 -3.05 -0.16
CA TYR A 190 17.59 -3.48 1.23
C TYR A 190 16.28 -4.14 1.69
N LEU A 191 15.14 -3.77 1.11
CA LEU A 191 13.84 -4.40 1.39
C LEU A 191 13.75 -5.82 0.82
N VAL A 192 14.39 -6.07 -0.32
CA VAL A 192 14.45 -7.40 -0.93
C VAL A 192 15.33 -8.34 -0.10
N THR A 193 16.47 -7.82 0.39
CA THR A 193 17.46 -8.60 1.12
C THR A 193 17.06 -8.88 2.56
N LYS A 194 16.32 -7.94 3.19
CA LYS A 194 15.86 -8.05 4.58
C LYS A 194 15.11 -9.35 4.87
N TYR A 195 14.32 -9.84 3.89
CA TYR A 195 13.51 -11.07 3.98
C TYR A 195 13.91 -12.12 2.94
N LYS A 196 15.21 -12.17 2.59
CA LYS A 196 15.73 -13.17 1.65
C LYS A 196 15.85 -14.55 2.30
N ASN A 197 16.11 -14.60 3.60
CA ASN A 197 16.33 -15.83 4.35
C ASN A 197 14.99 -16.45 4.80
N ASN A 198 14.81 -17.76 4.53
CA ASN A 198 13.62 -18.52 4.93
C ASN A 198 13.34 -18.49 6.45
N LYS A 199 14.40 -18.44 7.30
CA LYS A 199 14.24 -18.30 8.75
C LYS A 199 13.47 -17.03 9.10
N LYS A 200 13.85 -15.87 8.51
CA LYS A 200 13.16 -14.58 8.75
C LYS A 200 11.71 -14.58 8.28
N ILE A 201 11.37 -15.36 7.24
CA ILE A 201 9.99 -15.52 6.77
C ILE A 201 9.19 -16.40 7.74
N LYS A 202 9.78 -17.50 8.22
CA LYS A 202 9.14 -18.38 9.23
C LYS A 202 8.81 -17.62 10.51
N ASP A 203 9.67 -16.68 10.92
CA ASP A 203 9.44 -15.82 12.08
C ASP A 203 8.22 -14.88 11.94
N LEU A 204 7.62 -14.74 10.74
CA LEU A 204 6.40 -13.98 10.54
C LEU A 204 5.13 -14.81 10.74
N ILE A 205 5.23 -16.14 10.74
CA ILE A 205 4.06 -17.05 10.78
C ILE A 205 3.15 -16.77 11.99
N PRO A 206 3.66 -16.61 13.23
CA PRO A 206 2.79 -16.31 14.37
C PRO A 206 1.98 -15.02 14.19
N PHE A 207 2.59 -14.00 13.59
CA PHE A 207 1.96 -12.71 13.36
C PHE A 207 0.98 -12.73 12.16
N LEU A 208 1.22 -13.60 11.18
CA LEU A 208 0.29 -13.83 10.07
C LEU A 208 -1.02 -14.47 10.54
N LYS A 209 -0.98 -15.38 11.52
CA LYS A 209 -2.17 -16.04 12.07
C LYS A 209 -3.08 -15.08 12.84
N ASN A 210 -2.52 -14.06 13.45
CA ASN A 210 -3.25 -13.08 14.26
C ASN A 210 -3.84 -11.90 13.43
N ASP A 211 -3.77 -11.93 12.10
CA ASP A 211 -4.38 -10.90 11.26
C ASP A 211 -5.92 -11.01 11.35
N LYS A 212 -6.60 -9.92 11.68
CA LYS A 212 -8.06 -9.82 11.83
C LYS A 212 -8.87 -10.22 10.59
N LYS A 213 -8.21 -10.39 9.43
CA LYS A 213 -8.82 -10.81 8.16
C LYS A 213 -8.87 -12.32 8.00
N ASN A 214 -8.37 -13.07 8.98
CA ASN A 214 -8.38 -14.53 8.94
C ASN A 214 -9.69 -15.05 9.54
N ASN A 215 -10.42 -15.81 8.76
CA ASN A 215 -11.55 -16.62 9.21
C ASN A 215 -11.06 -18.07 9.35
N ASP A 216 -11.40 -18.74 10.47
CA ASP A 216 -11.23 -20.18 10.67
C ASP A 216 -9.80 -20.70 10.42
N ASP A 217 -8.80 -20.26 11.16
CA ASP A 217 -7.40 -20.69 11.06
C ASP A 217 -6.73 -20.60 9.67
N LYS A 218 -7.41 -20.00 8.69
CA LYS A 218 -6.89 -19.81 7.33
C LYS A 218 -6.38 -18.41 7.11
N ILE A 219 -5.13 -18.32 6.64
CA ILE A 219 -4.52 -17.02 6.29
C ILE A 219 -4.92 -16.64 4.86
N ASN A 220 -5.58 -15.51 4.71
CA ASN A 220 -5.98 -14.98 3.41
C ASN A 220 -4.85 -14.16 2.78
N PHE A 221 -4.38 -14.59 1.61
CA PHE A 221 -3.39 -13.86 0.82
C PHE A 221 -4.00 -13.33 -0.47
N ILE A 222 -3.75 -12.06 -0.74
CA ILE A 222 -4.01 -11.49 -2.06
C ILE A 222 -2.80 -11.80 -2.96
N LEU A 223 -3.06 -12.50 -4.06
CA LEU A 223 -2.06 -12.95 -5.02
C LEU A 223 -2.13 -12.13 -6.30
N LEU A 224 -0.98 -11.93 -6.94
CA LEU A 224 -0.86 -11.31 -8.25
C LEU A 224 -1.10 -12.38 -9.33
N LYS A 225 -1.93 -12.02 -10.32
CA LYS A 225 -2.21 -12.88 -11.49
C LYS A 225 -1.58 -12.30 -12.75
#